data_0315100fe2d5832503718716315a2727
#
_entry.id   0315100fe2d5832503718716315a2727
#
_cell.length_a   1.000
_cell.length_b   1.000
_cell.length_c   1.000
_cell.angle_alpha   90.00
_cell.angle_beta   90.00
_cell.angle_gamma   90.00
#
_symmetry.space_group_name_H-M   'P 1'
#
loop_
_entity.id
_entity.type
_entity.pdbx_description
1 polymer ?
#
loop_
_entity_poly.entity_id
_entity_poly.type
_entity_poly.pdbx_seq_one_letter_code
_entity_poly.pdbx_strand_id
1 'polypeptide(L)'
;MKKVFLGLLAALMLTVPAFAHPLITVYVDGEQLSFDQPPIIQDDRTLVPMRKIFEALDAQVIWDEADQTVMAMHNEDIIMLQIGEAGLYKNGELVYTMSVPAQIINDRTLVPLRAVAESLGASVAWDGVKYVIDIHSDGTSKKPTGSEQQAPQVGGYTSSVLAADGTEVLHVELKC
;
A
#
# COMPACT_ATOMS: atom_id res chain seq x y z
N MET A 1 -9.16 -69.73 14.21
CA MET A 1 -8.52 -68.96 13.15
C MET A 1 -9.22 -67.61 13.08
N LYS A 2 -8.67 -66.59 13.76
CA LYS A 2 -9.24 -65.24 13.82
C LYS A 2 -8.49 -64.36 12.78
N LYS A 3 -9.20 -63.95 11.73
CA LYS A 3 -8.68 -63.07 10.68
C LYS A 3 -8.76 -61.61 11.22
N VAL A 4 -7.64 -61.00 11.50
CA VAL A 4 -7.52 -59.58 11.86
C VAL A 4 -7.51 -58.80 10.55
N PHE A 5 -8.57 -58.02 10.28
CA PHE A 5 -8.60 -57.03 9.20
C PHE A 5 -7.93 -55.74 9.70
N LEU A 6 -6.73 -55.49 9.22
CA LEU A 6 -6.01 -54.26 9.46
C LEU A 6 -6.51 -53.19 8.45
N GLY A 7 -7.44 -52.35 8.88
CA GLY A 7 -7.95 -51.25 8.07
C GLY A 7 -6.90 -50.14 7.96
N LEU A 8 -6.34 -49.95 6.77
CA LEU A 8 -5.43 -48.84 6.43
C LEU A 8 -6.28 -47.57 6.23
N LEU A 9 -6.33 -46.72 7.28
CA LEU A 9 -6.95 -45.40 7.20
C LEU A 9 -5.98 -44.46 6.51
N ALA A 10 -6.13 -44.26 5.20
CA ALA A 10 -5.38 -43.25 4.46
C ALA A 10 -5.90 -41.86 4.83
N ALA A 11 -5.14 -41.16 5.68
CA ALA A 11 -5.39 -39.75 6.00
C ALA A 11 -5.06 -38.89 4.77
N LEU A 12 -6.08 -38.45 4.05
CA LEU A 12 -5.96 -37.50 2.94
C LEU A 12 -5.65 -36.11 3.55
N MET A 13 -4.38 -35.74 3.58
CA MET A 13 -3.94 -34.40 3.95
C MET A 13 -4.39 -33.41 2.87
N LEU A 14 -5.52 -32.72 3.12
CA LEU A 14 -5.93 -31.56 2.33
C LEU A 14 -4.94 -30.43 2.61
N THR A 15 -3.96 -30.24 1.74
CA THR A 15 -3.12 -29.05 1.74
C THR A 15 -3.95 -27.90 1.22
N VAL A 16 -4.44 -27.04 2.13
CA VAL A 16 -5.08 -25.75 1.77
C VAL A 16 -3.96 -24.83 1.27
N PRO A 17 -4.01 -24.35 0.01
CA PRO A 17 -3.05 -23.36 -0.42
C PRO A 17 -3.23 -22.11 0.45
N ALA A 18 -2.20 -21.72 1.17
CA ALA A 18 -2.15 -20.42 1.83
C ALA A 18 -2.09 -19.37 0.72
N PHE A 19 -3.17 -18.63 0.52
CA PHE A 19 -3.13 -17.42 -0.32
C PHE A 19 -2.24 -16.41 0.41
N ALA A 20 -0.97 -16.36 0.03
CA ALA A 20 -0.10 -15.30 0.48
C ALA A 20 -0.61 -13.99 -0.13
N HIS A 21 -1.10 -13.09 0.71
CA HIS A 21 -1.38 -11.73 0.27
C HIS A 21 -0.06 -11.10 -0.19
N PRO A 22 -0.04 -10.40 -1.33
CA PRO A 22 1.18 -9.78 -1.79
C PRO A 22 1.67 -8.76 -0.74
N LEU A 23 2.98 -8.78 -0.50
CA LEU A 23 3.60 -7.83 0.42
C LEU A 23 3.60 -6.44 -0.22
N ILE A 24 3.00 -5.49 0.48
CA ILE A 24 3.01 -4.09 0.05
C ILE A 24 4.32 -3.47 0.50
N THR A 25 5.06 -2.91 -0.45
CA THR A 25 6.31 -2.19 -0.19
C THR A 25 6.04 -0.69 -0.28
N VAL A 26 6.53 0.07 0.69
CA VAL A 26 6.35 1.52 0.75
C VAL A 26 7.71 2.19 0.72
N TYR A 27 7.85 3.19 -0.15
CA TYR A 27 9.01 4.06 -0.23
C TYR A 27 8.60 5.49 0.10
N VAL A 28 9.49 6.22 0.78
CA VAL A 28 9.41 7.67 0.97
C VAL A 28 10.68 8.26 0.42
N ASP A 29 10.56 9.12 -0.60
CA ASP A 29 11.67 9.77 -1.30
C ASP A 29 12.75 8.77 -1.78
N GLY A 30 12.30 7.55 -2.16
CA GLY A 30 13.16 6.47 -2.63
C GLY A 30 13.76 5.58 -1.53
N GLU A 31 13.53 5.89 -0.27
CA GLU A 31 13.93 5.04 0.86
C GLU A 31 12.81 4.07 1.24
N GLN A 32 13.12 2.78 1.31
CA GLN A 32 12.15 1.76 1.67
C GLN A 32 11.85 1.78 3.17
N LEU A 33 10.56 1.85 3.51
CA LEU A 33 10.13 1.75 4.90
C LEU A 33 9.97 0.29 5.33
N SER A 34 10.47 0.01 6.54
CA SER A 34 10.26 -1.27 7.22
C SER A 34 9.19 -1.13 8.30
N PHE A 35 8.24 -2.05 8.32
CA PHE A 35 7.12 -2.07 9.26
C PHE A 35 7.18 -3.32 10.14
N ASP A 36 6.93 -3.15 11.43
CA ASP A 36 6.70 -4.26 12.38
C ASP A 36 5.30 -4.89 12.19
N GLN A 37 4.30 -4.07 11.86
CA GLN A 37 2.98 -4.49 11.40
C GLN A 37 2.89 -4.18 9.90
N PRO A 38 2.83 -5.18 9.01
CA PRO A 38 2.74 -4.95 7.57
C PRO A 38 1.53 -4.09 7.17
N PRO A 39 1.64 -3.27 6.11
CA PRO A 39 0.50 -2.65 5.47
C PRO A 39 -0.56 -3.67 5.06
N ILE A 40 -1.83 -3.28 5.13
CA ILE A 40 -2.96 -4.10 4.70
C ILE A 40 -3.82 -3.37 3.69
N ILE A 41 -4.56 -4.10 2.86
CA ILE A 41 -5.60 -3.54 2.00
C ILE A 41 -6.95 -3.86 2.63
N GLN A 42 -7.76 -2.84 2.85
CA GLN A 42 -9.13 -2.94 3.33
C GLN A 42 -10.00 -1.97 2.52
N ASP A 43 -11.09 -2.47 1.93
CA ASP A 43 -12.03 -1.68 1.13
C ASP A 43 -11.32 -0.80 0.08
N ASP A 44 -10.39 -1.39 -0.68
CA ASP A 44 -9.55 -0.73 -1.68
C ASP A 44 -8.68 0.41 -1.13
N ARG A 45 -8.41 0.42 0.16
CA ARG A 45 -7.50 1.39 0.80
C ARG A 45 -6.33 0.66 1.44
N THR A 46 -5.14 1.19 1.22
CA THR A 46 -3.95 0.71 1.93
C THR A 46 -3.87 1.39 3.29
N LEU A 47 -3.96 0.58 4.33
CA LEU A 47 -3.77 1.01 5.70
C LEU A 47 -2.34 0.69 6.13
N VAL A 48 -1.70 1.63 6.78
CA VAL A 48 -0.30 1.53 7.22
C VAL A 48 -0.16 1.95 8.68
N PRO A 49 0.82 1.38 9.41
CA PRO A 49 1.16 1.89 10.74
C PRO A 49 1.54 3.38 10.66
N MET A 50 0.73 4.22 11.27
CA MET A 50 0.79 5.68 11.08
C MET A 50 2.13 6.28 11.49
N ARG A 51 2.69 5.84 12.63
CA ARG A 51 3.91 6.43 13.20
C ARG A 51 5.06 6.42 12.21
N LYS A 52 5.24 5.30 11.49
CA LYS A 52 6.32 5.17 10.50
C LYS A 52 6.18 6.14 9.33
N ILE A 53 4.95 6.41 8.90
CA ILE A 53 4.69 7.34 7.80
C ILE A 53 4.91 8.79 8.27
N PHE A 54 4.37 9.15 9.44
CA PHE A 54 4.55 10.48 9.99
C PHE A 54 6.03 10.79 10.24
N GLU A 55 6.77 9.86 10.89
CA GLU A 55 8.19 10.02 11.15
C GLU A 55 9.02 10.13 9.86
N ALA A 56 8.69 9.34 8.83
CA ALA A 56 9.38 9.39 7.54
C ALA A 56 9.08 10.68 6.74
N LEU A 57 8.01 11.39 7.10
CA LEU A 57 7.66 12.71 6.57
C LEU A 57 7.98 13.85 7.57
N ASP A 58 8.93 13.63 8.47
CA ASP A 58 9.42 14.61 9.46
C ASP A 58 8.33 15.18 10.39
N ALA A 59 7.23 14.45 10.59
CA ALA A 59 6.19 14.85 11.52
C ALA A 59 6.36 14.19 12.89
N GLN A 60 6.15 14.96 13.95
CA GLN A 60 6.12 14.46 15.32
C GLN A 60 4.71 13.96 15.68
N VAL A 61 4.62 12.75 16.24
CA VAL A 61 3.34 12.11 16.57
C VAL A 61 3.12 12.10 18.09
N ILE A 62 1.96 12.57 18.49
CA ILE A 62 1.45 12.50 19.86
C ILE A 62 0.19 11.62 19.84
N TRP A 63 0.11 10.67 20.75
CA TRP A 63 -1.05 9.83 20.98
C TRP A 63 -1.76 10.24 22.28
N ASP A 64 -3.04 10.54 22.19
CA ASP A 64 -3.92 10.73 23.33
C ASP A 64 -4.76 9.46 23.53
N GLU A 65 -4.48 8.75 24.62
CA GLU A 65 -5.17 7.49 24.93
C GLU A 65 -6.60 7.71 25.44
N ALA A 66 -6.86 8.83 26.11
CA ALA A 66 -8.16 9.11 26.71
C ALA A 66 -9.23 9.31 25.62
N ASP A 67 -8.89 10.06 24.59
CA ASP A 67 -9.79 10.38 23.47
C ASP A 67 -9.51 9.52 22.23
N GLN A 68 -8.53 8.62 22.30
CA GLN A 68 -8.05 7.81 21.16
C GLN A 68 -7.76 8.68 19.94
N THR A 69 -7.10 9.81 20.17
CA THR A 69 -6.80 10.80 19.16
C THR A 69 -5.30 10.80 18.84
N VAL A 70 -5.00 10.88 17.56
CA VAL A 70 -3.67 11.10 17.02
C VAL A 70 -3.52 12.55 16.66
N MET A 71 -2.47 13.19 17.14
CA MET A 71 -2.01 14.49 16.68
C MET A 71 -0.63 14.33 16.05
N ALA A 72 -0.43 14.91 14.88
CA ALA A 72 0.87 14.98 14.23
C ALA A 72 1.21 16.45 13.93
N MET A 73 2.41 16.84 14.30
CA MET A 73 2.92 18.18 14.04
C MET A 73 3.97 18.12 12.94
N HIS A 74 3.75 18.87 11.88
CA HIS A 74 4.68 19.01 10.77
C HIS A 74 4.80 20.49 10.37
N ASN A 75 5.99 21.07 10.54
CA ASN A 75 6.22 22.50 10.41
C ASN A 75 5.25 23.30 11.32
N GLU A 76 4.39 24.13 10.73
CA GLU A 76 3.36 24.92 11.44
C GLU A 76 1.98 24.23 11.44
N ASP A 77 1.87 23.07 10.81
CA ASP A 77 0.61 22.33 10.65
C ASP A 77 0.41 21.32 11.78
N ILE A 78 -0.82 21.23 12.25
CA ILE A 78 -1.30 20.23 13.19
C ILE A 78 -2.33 19.37 12.46
N ILE A 79 -2.00 18.10 12.26
CA ILE A 79 -2.92 17.09 11.71
C ILE A 79 -3.54 16.33 12.88
N MET A 80 -4.85 16.13 12.84
CA MET A 80 -5.58 15.43 13.89
C MET A 80 -6.56 14.42 13.28
N LEU A 81 -6.60 13.23 13.85
CA LEU A 81 -7.58 12.19 13.54
C LEU A 81 -7.92 11.39 14.79
N GLN A 82 -9.13 10.84 14.84
CA GLN A 82 -9.60 10.00 15.94
C GLN A 82 -9.86 8.58 15.45
N ILE A 83 -9.59 7.60 16.29
CA ILE A 83 -9.86 6.19 15.97
C ILE A 83 -11.35 5.97 15.75
N GLY A 84 -11.69 5.28 14.67
CA GLY A 84 -13.08 4.98 14.30
C GLY A 84 -13.81 6.13 13.60
N GLU A 85 -13.25 7.34 13.60
CA GLU A 85 -13.86 8.51 12.95
C GLU A 85 -13.31 8.73 11.53
N ALA A 86 -14.17 9.16 10.62
CA ALA A 86 -13.82 9.36 9.22
C ALA A 86 -13.11 10.71 8.95
N GLY A 87 -13.18 11.64 9.88
CA GLY A 87 -12.61 12.97 9.72
C GLY A 87 -11.09 13.00 9.92
N LEU A 88 -10.37 13.66 9.00
CA LEU A 88 -9.00 14.07 9.19
C LEU A 88 -8.97 15.59 9.13
N TYR A 89 -8.40 16.20 10.16
CA TYR A 89 -8.39 17.64 10.36
C TYR A 89 -6.97 18.18 10.26
N LYS A 90 -6.85 19.37 9.66
CA LYS A 90 -5.60 20.13 9.61
C LYS A 90 -5.87 21.52 10.18
N ASN A 91 -5.15 21.89 11.23
CA ASN A 91 -5.32 23.16 11.93
C ASN A 91 -6.77 23.43 12.40
N GLY A 92 -7.49 22.35 12.75
CA GLY A 92 -8.89 22.38 13.17
C GLY A 92 -9.91 22.36 12.04
N GLU A 93 -9.50 22.41 10.78
CA GLU A 93 -10.39 22.32 9.61
C GLU A 93 -10.43 20.88 9.06
N LEU A 94 -11.62 20.39 8.67
CA LEU A 94 -11.77 19.09 8.01
C LEU A 94 -11.18 19.17 6.61
N VAL A 95 -10.05 18.46 6.37
CA VAL A 95 -9.38 18.47 5.06
C VAL A 95 -9.58 17.18 4.28
N TYR A 96 -9.97 16.09 4.96
CA TYR A 96 -10.19 14.81 4.32
C TYR A 96 -11.28 14.01 5.02
N THR A 97 -12.14 13.32 4.25
CA THR A 97 -13.08 12.33 4.78
C THR A 97 -12.62 10.94 4.33
N MET A 98 -12.14 10.16 5.26
CA MET A 98 -11.62 8.82 5.02
C MET A 98 -12.76 7.82 4.79
N SER A 99 -12.71 7.05 3.70
CA SER A 99 -13.67 5.96 3.46
C SER A 99 -13.49 4.78 4.41
N VAL A 100 -12.26 4.58 4.89
CA VAL A 100 -11.92 3.64 5.95
C VAL A 100 -11.30 4.45 7.07
N PRO A 101 -11.89 4.49 8.27
CA PRO A 101 -11.33 5.22 9.41
C PRO A 101 -10.00 4.65 9.88
N ALA A 102 -9.27 5.45 10.66
CA ALA A 102 -8.14 4.97 11.44
C ALA A 102 -8.61 3.90 12.44
N GLN A 103 -7.82 2.85 12.61
CA GLN A 103 -8.18 1.72 13.47
C GLN A 103 -6.96 1.12 14.16
N ILE A 104 -7.17 0.44 15.30
CA ILE A 104 -6.11 -0.27 16.01
C ILE A 104 -6.14 -1.74 15.60
N ILE A 105 -5.03 -2.25 15.07
CA ILE A 105 -4.82 -3.65 14.69
C ILE A 105 -3.49 -4.09 15.27
N ASN A 106 -3.49 -5.18 16.05
CA ASN A 106 -2.29 -5.73 16.70
C ASN A 106 -1.48 -4.65 17.46
N ASP A 107 -2.17 -3.85 18.26
CA ASP A 107 -1.61 -2.74 19.04
C ASP A 107 -0.89 -1.67 18.19
N ARG A 108 -1.25 -1.55 16.92
CA ARG A 108 -0.77 -0.50 16.03
C ARG A 108 -1.94 0.29 15.46
N THR A 109 -1.82 1.60 15.48
CA THR A 109 -2.78 2.47 14.80
C THR A 109 -2.48 2.46 13.31
N LEU A 110 -3.40 1.90 12.53
CA LEU A 110 -3.36 1.88 11.08
C LEU A 110 -4.25 2.98 10.52
N VAL A 111 -3.74 3.69 9.52
CA VAL A 111 -4.43 4.81 8.87
C VAL A 111 -4.40 4.65 7.35
N PRO A 112 -5.41 5.17 6.63
CA PRO A 112 -5.33 5.24 5.17
C PRO A 112 -4.13 6.08 4.74
N LEU A 113 -3.14 5.43 4.12
CA LEU A 113 -1.85 6.02 3.79
C LEU A 113 -1.99 7.33 3.01
N ARG A 114 -2.82 7.34 1.97
CA ARG A 114 -2.99 8.51 1.09
C ARG A 114 -3.53 9.72 1.84
N ALA A 115 -4.56 9.52 2.67
CA ALA A 115 -5.16 10.62 3.43
C ALA A 115 -4.13 11.31 4.33
N VAL A 116 -3.29 10.52 5.00
CA VAL A 116 -2.25 11.04 5.90
C VAL A 116 -1.13 11.71 5.11
N ALA A 117 -0.56 11.06 4.10
CA ALA A 117 0.55 11.62 3.33
C ALA A 117 0.15 12.93 2.62
N GLU A 118 -1.02 12.96 1.98
CA GLU A 118 -1.50 14.16 1.28
C GLU A 118 -1.84 15.31 2.25
N SER A 119 -2.29 15.01 3.48
CA SER A 119 -2.52 16.05 4.50
C SER A 119 -1.23 16.75 4.94
N LEU A 120 -0.09 16.07 4.84
CA LEU A 120 1.24 16.61 5.08
C LEU A 120 1.87 17.27 3.84
N GLY A 121 1.14 17.31 2.71
CA GLY A 121 1.63 17.92 1.46
C GLY A 121 2.42 16.96 0.56
N ALA A 122 2.56 15.70 0.95
CA ALA A 122 3.22 14.70 0.13
C ALA A 122 2.30 14.19 -1.01
N SER A 123 2.89 13.65 -2.07
CA SER A 123 2.16 12.94 -3.12
C SER A 123 2.34 11.44 -3.00
N VAL A 124 1.33 10.66 -3.44
CA VAL A 124 1.31 9.20 -3.33
C VAL A 124 1.05 8.57 -4.68
N ALA A 125 2.00 7.79 -5.17
CA ALA A 125 1.86 6.95 -6.35
C ALA A 125 1.70 5.47 -5.95
N TRP A 126 0.80 4.75 -6.64
CA TRP A 126 0.53 3.34 -6.41
C TRP A 126 0.79 2.52 -7.68
N ASP A 127 1.62 1.49 -7.57
CA ASP A 127 1.79 0.46 -8.59
C ASP A 127 1.05 -0.81 -8.15
N GLY A 128 -0.14 -1.02 -8.70
CA GLY A 128 -1.00 -2.17 -8.36
C GLY A 128 -0.51 -3.51 -8.92
N VAL A 129 0.46 -3.50 -9.83
CA VAL A 129 1.06 -4.73 -10.38
C VAL A 129 2.18 -5.22 -9.47
N LYS A 130 3.01 -4.30 -8.98
CA LYS A 130 4.14 -4.61 -8.11
C LYS A 130 3.80 -4.55 -6.62
N TYR A 131 2.63 -4.02 -6.26
CA TYR A 131 2.24 -3.71 -4.89
C TYR A 131 3.23 -2.76 -4.19
N VAL A 132 3.61 -1.71 -4.93
CA VAL A 132 4.56 -0.69 -4.48
C VAL A 132 3.83 0.65 -4.32
N ILE A 133 4.14 1.32 -3.22
CA ILE A 133 3.73 2.69 -2.95
C ILE A 133 4.97 3.56 -2.90
N ASP A 134 4.97 4.65 -3.67
CA ASP A 134 5.97 5.69 -3.60
C ASP A 134 5.34 6.98 -3.05
N ILE A 135 5.95 7.53 -2.03
CA ILE A 135 5.56 8.79 -1.40
C ILE A 135 6.68 9.79 -1.68
N HIS A 136 6.30 10.98 -2.15
CA HIS A 136 7.23 12.09 -2.37
C HIS A 136 6.84 13.25 -1.47
N SER A 137 7.73 13.60 -0.55
CA SER A 137 7.50 14.63 0.47
C SER A 137 7.36 16.04 -0.12
N ASP A 138 7.96 16.27 -1.30
CA ASP A 138 7.89 17.54 -2.05
C ASP A 138 6.59 17.74 -2.85
N GLY A 139 5.63 16.82 -2.72
CA GLY A 139 4.37 16.85 -3.48
C GLY A 139 4.51 16.51 -4.96
N THR A 140 5.72 16.17 -5.45
CA THR A 140 5.93 15.79 -6.84
C THR A 140 5.58 14.32 -7.07
N SER A 141 4.57 14.07 -7.91
CA SER A 141 4.20 12.70 -8.29
C SER A 141 5.17 12.16 -9.33
N LYS A 142 6.16 11.38 -8.91
CA LYS A 142 6.98 10.58 -9.82
C LYS A 142 6.39 9.17 -9.94
N LYS A 143 6.59 8.53 -11.11
CA LYS A 143 6.24 7.12 -11.27
C LYS A 143 6.99 6.29 -10.21
N PRO A 144 6.35 5.28 -9.57
CA PRO A 144 6.98 4.44 -8.56
C PRO A 144 8.38 3.98 -8.95
N THR A 145 9.36 4.27 -8.09
CA THR A 145 10.79 3.99 -8.34
C THR A 145 11.20 2.61 -7.83
N GLY A 146 10.24 1.71 -7.61
CA GLY A 146 10.57 0.33 -7.24
C GLY A 146 11.68 -0.18 -8.15
N SER A 147 12.87 -0.41 -7.57
CA SER A 147 14.12 -0.77 -8.24
C SER A 147 13.86 -1.57 -9.52
N GLU A 148 14.37 -1.05 -10.63
CA GLU A 148 14.45 -1.74 -11.91
C GLU A 148 15.33 -2.99 -11.74
N GLN A 149 14.80 -4.03 -11.10
CA GLN A 149 15.31 -5.37 -11.28
C GLN A 149 14.90 -5.76 -12.70
N GLN A 150 15.88 -5.67 -13.57
CA GLN A 150 15.84 -6.08 -14.95
C GLN A 150 15.13 -7.43 -15.05
N ALA A 151 13.86 -7.39 -15.49
CA ALA A 151 13.14 -8.61 -15.85
C ALA A 151 13.95 -9.31 -16.97
N PRO A 152 14.00 -10.65 -16.99
CA PRO A 152 14.71 -11.36 -18.05
C PRO A 152 14.14 -10.92 -19.38
N GLN A 153 15.02 -10.51 -20.30
CA GLN A 153 14.71 -10.08 -21.66
C GLN A 153 14.04 -11.23 -22.41
N VAL A 154 12.72 -11.25 -22.39
CA VAL A 154 11.93 -12.08 -23.32
C VAL A 154 11.73 -11.21 -24.56
N GLY A 155 12.22 -11.69 -25.70
CA GLY A 155 12.33 -10.97 -26.95
C GLY A 155 11.10 -10.13 -27.32
N GLY A 156 11.35 -8.90 -27.71
CA GLY A 156 10.34 -7.92 -28.04
C GLY A 156 9.44 -8.40 -29.17
N TYR A 157 8.13 -8.30 -28.94
CA TYR A 157 7.14 -8.45 -30.01
C TYR A 157 6.83 -7.08 -30.59
N THR A 158 7.04 -6.92 -31.89
CA THR A 158 6.56 -5.76 -32.64
C THR A 158 5.23 -6.14 -33.29
N SER A 159 4.18 -5.39 -33.06
CA SER A 159 2.94 -5.49 -33.82
C SER A 159 2.61 -4.14 -34.45
N SER A 160 2.37 -4.14 -35.75
CA SER A 160 1.87 -2.98 -36.49
C SER A 160 0.43 -3.23 -36.91
N VAL A 161 -0.40 -2.21 -36.78
CA VAL A 161 -1.77 -2.20 -37.29
C VAL A 161 -1.77 -1.45 -38.59
N LEU A 162 -2.17 -2.13 -39.67
CA LEU A 162 -2.31 -1.54 -40.99
C LEU A 162 -3.76 -1.09 -41.22
N ALA A 163 -3.95 0.08 -41.81
CA ALA A 163 -5.25 0.51 -42.31
C ALA A 163 -5.66 -0.33 -43.52
N ALA A 164 -6.93 -0.26 -43.94
CA ALA A 164 -7.48 -1.00 -45.04
C ALA A 164 -6.85 -0.68 -46.39
N ASP A 165 -6.10 0.42 -46.48
CA ASP A 165 -5.33 0.86 -47.66
C ASP A 165 -3.86 0.39 -47.65
N GLY A 166 -3.44 -0.35 -46.61
CA GLY A 166 -2.10 -0.88 -46.43
C GLY A 166 -1.10 0.10 -45.79
N THR A 167 -1.55 1.26 -45.34
CA THR A 167 -0.71 2.21 -44.60
C THR A 167 -0.60 1.80 -43.11
N GLU A 168 0.61 1.93 -42.56
CA GLU A 168 0.86 1.68 -41.15
C GLU A 168 0.30 2.81 -40.27
N VAL A 169 -0.71 2.53 -39.45
CA VAL A 169 -1.42 3.54 -38.66
C VAL A 169 -0.84 3.63 -37.24
N LEU A 170 -0.31 2.53 -36.74
CA LEU A 170 0.24 2.47 -35.38
C LEU A 170 1.39 1.46 -35.31
N HIS A 171 2.54 1.90 -34.87
CA HIS A 171 3.67 1.05 -34.52
C HIS A 171 3.77 0.98 -33.00
N VAL A 172 3.48 -0.18 -32.41
CA VAL A 172 3.61 -0.41 -30.97
C VAL A 172 4.84 -1.28 -30.71
N GLU A 173 5.87 -0.67 -30.18
CA GLU A 173 7.06 -1.36 -29.69
C GLU A 173 6.89 -1.59 -28.20
N LEU A 174 6.55 -2.83 -27.81
CA LEU A 174 6.52 -3.23 -26.41
C LEU A 174 7.93 -3.70 -26.04
N LYS A 175 8.69 -2.84 -25.39
CA LYS A 175 9.92 -3.23 -24.70
C LYS A 175 9.50 -3.78 -23.34
N CYS A 176 9.63 -5.10 -23.19
CA CYS A 176 9.57 -5.75 -21.89
C CYS A 176 10.87 -5.53 -21.12
#